data_df83d225faed559782da52c405fdfb51
#
_entry.id   df83d225faed559782da52c405fdfb51
#
_cell.length_a   1.000
_cell.length_b   1.000
_cell.length_c   1.000
_cell.angle_alpha   90.00
_cell.angle_beta   90.00
_cell.angle_gamma   90.00
#
_symmetry.space_group_name_H-M   'P 1'
#
loop_
_entity.id
_entity.type
_entity.pdbx_description
1 polymer ?
#
loop_
_entity_poly.entity_id
_entity_poly.type
_entity_poly.pdbx_seq_one_letter_code
_entity_poly.pdbx_strand_id
1 'polypeptide(L)'
;MTSRFYATYTSPLGEIQIESDGEVLTALDFRESRGDAADKSHSDSETLLLRDDKSLSSGDKAGLHIFDEVKTWLDAYFSGCQPRHTPQFRLSGTPFQLIVWEELQKIAYGETATYGQLAEVVAVRRGKAKMSAQAVGNALHKNPISLVVPCHRIIGSGGQLVGYGGGLQRKEALLALEQGRASWLDGCRIRSVPNVR
;
A
#
# COMPACT_ATOMS: atom_id res chain seq x y z
N MET A 1 -18.21 -3.56 -18.91
CA MET A 1 -17.80 -4.25 -17.66
C MET A 1 -16.29 -4.20 -17.64
N THR A 2 -15.70 -3.60 -16.64
CA THR A 2 -14.23 -3.54 -16.51
C THR A 2 -13.78 -4.89 -15.97
N SER A 3 -12.95 -5.61 -16.71
CA SER A 3 -12.35 -6.86 -16.25
C SER A 3 -11.48 -6.60 -15.04
N ARG A 4 -11.47 -7.51 -14.06
CA ARG A 4 -10.58 -7.44 -12.89
C ARG A 4 -9.63 -8.62 -12.92
N PHE A 5 -8.39 -8.34 -12.70
CA PHE A 5 -7.32 -9.31 -12.68
C PHE A 5 -6.70 -9.35 -11.28
N TYR A 6 -6.29 -10.52 -10.84
CA TYR A 6 -5.74 -10.72 -9.50
C TYR A 6 -4.42 -11.47 -9.57
N ALA A 7 -3.50 -11.08 -8.73
CA ALA A 7 -2.24 -11.78 -8.48
C ALA A 7 -1.94 -11.78 -6.98
N THR A 8 -1.07 -12.69 -6.57
CA THR A 8 -0.60 -12.81 -5.20
C THR A 8 0.91 -12.64 -5.15
N TYR A 9 1.40 -11.98 -4.11
CA TYR A 9 2.82 -11.80 -3.82
C TYR A 9 3.12 -12.28 -2.41
N THR A 10 4.12 -13.15 -2.25
CA THR A 10 4.57 -13.63 -0.94
C THR A 10 5.65 -12.70 -0.39
N SER A 11 5.31 -11.94 0.65
CA SER A 11 6.24 -11.04 1.33
C SER A 11 6.74 -11.62 2.65
N PRO A 12 7.82 -11.06 3.25
CA PRO A 12 8.25 -11.43 4.61
C PRO A 12 7.19 -11.21 5.69
N LEU A 13 6.17 -10.38 5.40
CA LEU A 13 5.10 -10.03 6.34
C LEU A 13 3.77 -10.74 6.02
N GLY A 14 3.80 -11.69 5.10
CA GLY A 14 2.64 -12.46 4.68
C GLY A 14 2.24 -12.22 3.23
N GLU A 15 1.16 -12.83 2.84
CA GLU A 15 0.65 -12.79 1.47
C GLU A 15 -0.02 -11.45 1.16
N ILE A 16 0.28 -10.87 0.00
CA ILE A 16 -0.29 -9.62 -0.51
C ILE A 16 -1.12 -9.95 -1.74
N GLN A 17 -2.37 -9.52 -1.74
CA GLN A 17 -3.24 -9.59 -2.90
C GLN A 17 -3.09 -8.30 -3.73
N ILE A 18 -2.99 -8.47 -5.04
CA ILE A 18 -2.84 -7.41 -6.03
C ILE A 18 -4.04 -7.48 -6.96
N GLU A 19 -4.73 -6.35 -7.18
CA GLU A 19 -5.84 -6.24 -8.13
C GLU A 19 -5.52 -5.18 -9.18
N SER A 20 -5.87 -5.46 -10.42
CA SER A 20 -5.72 -4.54 -11.57
C SER A 20 -6.95 -4.58 -12.45
N ASP A 21 -7.22 -3.50 -13.15
CA ASP A 21 -8.23 -3.43 -14.22
C ASP A 21 -7.65 -3.79 -15.60
N GLY A 22 -6.38 -4.24 -15.65
CA GLY A 22 -5.63 -4.56 -16.85
C GLY A 22 -4.70 -3.45 -17.32
N GLU A 23 -4.88 -2.23 -16.83
CA GLU A 23 -4.05 -1.06 -17.18
C GLU A 23 -3.25 -0.56 -15.98
N VAL A 24 -3.89 -0.46 -14.83
CA VAL A 24 -3.31 0.11 -13.61
C VAL A 24 -3.65 -0.74 -12.38
N LEU A 25 -2.86 -0.56 -11.33
CA LEU A 25 -3.13 -1.12 -10.01
C LEU A 25 -4.38 -0.46 -9.40
N THR A 26 -5.35 -1.26 -8.95
CA THR A 26 -6.59 -0.79 -8.34
C THR A 26 -6.73 -1.13 -6.87
N ALA A 27 -6.09 -2.24 -6.43
CA ALA A 27 -5.96 -2.56 -5.01
C ALA A 27 -4.66 -3.34 -4.73
N LEU A 28 -4.13 -3.15 -3.52
CA LEU A 28 -2.99 -3.86 -2.98
C LEU A 28 -3.11 -3.90 -1.46
N ASP A 29 -3.29 -5.09 -0.89
CA ASP A 29 -3.41 -5.22 0.55
C ASP A 29 -2.95 -6.59 1.05
N PHE A 30 -2.60 -6.65 2.32
CA PHE A 30 -2.27 -7.90 2.99
C PHE A 30 -3.52 -8.78 3.10
N ARG A 31 -3.38 -10.01 2.65
CA ARG A 31 -4.43 -11.01 2.85
C ARG A 31 -4.51 -11.36 4.34
N GLU A 32 -5.70 -11.25 4.92
CA GLU A 32 -5.90 -11.70 6.29
C GLU A 32 -5.70 -13.21 6.36
N SER A 33 -4.86 -13.66 7.29
CA SER A 33 -4.76 -15.08 7.61
C SER A 33 -6.14 -15.54 8.09
N ARG A 34 -6.72 -16.56 7.45
CA ARG A 34 -8.01 -17.16 7.83
C ARG A 34 -8.00 -17.53 9.32
N GLY A 35 -8.52 -16.63 10.15
CA GLY A 35 -8.60 -16.83 11.59
C GLY A 35 -9.80 -16.15 12.25
N ASP A 36 -10.31 -15.04 11.70
CA ASP A 36 -11.45 -14.38 12.31
C ASP A 36 -12.41 -13.83 11.26
N ALA A 37 -13.65 -14.36 11.38
CA ALA A 37 -14.93 -13.87 10.87
C ALA A 37 -15.06 -13.58 9.35
N ALA A 38 -15.82 -14.47 8.74
CA ALA A 38 -16.56 -14.25 7.51
C ALA A 38 -17.07 -12.83 7.38
N ASP A 39 -16.62 -12.07 6.39
CA ASP A 39 -17.49 -11.16 5.68
C ASP A 39 -17.58 -11.52 4.21
N LYS A 40 -18.79 -11.84 3.90
CA LYS A 40 -19.37 -12.24 2.64
C LYS A 40 -19.52 -10.99 1.79
N SER A 41 -18.95 -10.96 0.63
CA SER A 41 -19.56 -10.42 -0.57
C SER A 41 -18.53 -10.29 -1.70
N HIS A 42 -17.96 -11.42 -2.12
CA HIS A 42 -17.48 -11.56 -3.50
C HIS A 42 -18.03 -12.90 -4.03
N SER A 43 -19.33 -12.91 -4.24
CA SER A 43 -19.96 -13.89 -5.11
C SER A 43 -19.66 -13.50 -6.56
N ASP A 44 -19.12 -14.44 -7.30
CA ASP A 44 -19.20 -14.54 -8.76
C ASP A 44 -18.54 -13.42 -9.57
N SER A 45 -17.20 -13.41 -9.56
CA SER A 45 -16.43 -12.94 -10.71
C SER A 45 -15.28 -13.90 -10.90
N GLU A 46 -15.16 -14.42 -12.10
CA GLU A 46 -14.14 -15.38 -12.52
C GLU A 46 -12.77 -14.98 -11.99
N THR A 47 -12.31 -15.70 -10.98
CA THR A 47 -10.94 -15.62 -10.48
C THR A 47 -10.05 -16.18 -11.56
N LEU A 48 -9.51 -15.32 -12.42
CA LEU A 48 -8.41 -15.69 -13.30
C LEU A 48 -7.15 -15.81 -12.44
N LEU A 49 -7.06 -16.92 -11.71
CA LEU A 49 -5.77 -17.37 -11.20
C LEU A 49 -4.89 -17.54 -12.43
N LEU A 50 -3.73 -16.89 -12.45
CA LEU A 50 -2.70 -17.12 -13.48
C LEU A 50 -2.38 -18.61 -13.55
N ARG A 51 -3.15 -19.33 -14.38
CA ARG A 51 -2.81 -20.67 -14.87
C ARG A 51 -1.87 -20.47 -16.03
N ASP A 52 -0.79 -21.22 -15.98
CA ASP A 52 0.25 -21.37 -17.01
C ASP A 52 -0.02 -20.73 -18.38
N ASP A 53 0.87 -19.87 -18.76
CA ASP A 53 1.17 -18.99 -19.89
C ASP A 53 0.76 -19.42 -21.33
N LYS A 54 -0.15 -20.35 -21.55
CA LYS A 54 -0.41 -20.88 -22.92
C LYS A 54 -1.77 -20.56 -23.55
N SER A 55 -2.67 -19.82 -22.89
CA SER A 55 -4.01 -19.54 -23.45
C SER A 55 -4.51 -18.10 -23.30
N LEU A 56 -3.63 -17.13 -23.05
CA LEU A 56 -4.00 -15.75 -22.79
C LEU A 56 -4.20 -14.95 -24.08
N SER A 57 -5.32 -14.23 -24.18
CA SER A 57 -5.61 -13.29 -25.26
C SER A 57 -4.73 -12.04 -25.19
N SER A 58 -4.69 -11.21 -26.25
CA SER A 58 -3.88 -9.99 -26.29
C SER A 58 -4.26 -8.97 -25.17
N GLY A 59 -5.50 -9.00 -24.67
CA GLY A 59 -5.94 -8.20 -23.53
C GLY A 59 -5.42 -8.69 -22.20
N ASP A 60 -5.21 -9.99 -22.06
CA ASP A 60 -4.69 -10.64 -20.85
C ASP A 60 -3.19 -10.30 -20.65
N LYS A 61 -2.44 -10.09 -21.74
CA LYS A 61 -1.01 -9.72 -21.69
C LYS A 61 -0.78 -8.31 -21.13
N ALA A 62 -1.69 -7.37 -21.34
CA ALA A 62 -1.59 -6.03 -20.76
C ALA A 62 -1.77 -6.09 -19.22
N GLY A 63 -2.68 -6.94 -18.74
CA GLY A 63 -2.85 -7.19 -17.30
C GLY A 63 -1.63 -7.82 -16.63
N LEU A 64 -0.86 -8.63 -17.35
CA LEU A 64 0.37 -9.25 -16.85
C LEU A 64 1.48 -8.23 -16.59
N HIS A 65 1.64 -7.22 -17.46
CA HIS A 65 2.70 -6.22 -17.33
C HIS A 65 2.60 -5.43 -16.02
N ILE A 66 1.39 -5.03 -15.61
CA ILE A 66 1.22 -4.28 -14.36
C ILE A 66 1.57 -5.14 -13.14
N PHE A 67 1.29 -6.44 -13.15
CA PHE A 67 1.67 -7.32 -12.05
C PHE A 67 3.18 -7.51 -11.95
N ASP A 68 3.90 -7.59 -13.06
CA ASP A 68 5.37 -7.66 -13.07
C ASP A 68 5.99 -6.36 -12.54
N GLU A 69 5.42 -5.21 -12.92
CA GLU A 69 5.84 -3.92 -12.41
C GLU A 69 5.62 -3.83 -10.89
N VAL A 70 4.44 -4.20 -10.41
CA VAL A 70 4.11 -4.20 -8.97
C VAL A 70 4.98 -5.17 -8.19
N LYS A 71 5.23 -6.39 -8.72
CA LYS A 71 6.12 -7.36 -8.08
C LYS A 71 7.54 -6.83 -7.98
N THR A 72 8.08 -6.26 -9.05
CA THR A 72 9.40 -5.63 -9.06
C THR A 72 9.50 -4.50 -8.03
N TRP A 73 8.44 -3.70 -7.91
CA TRP A 73 8.34 -2.66 -6.90
C TRP A 73 8.35 -3.23 -5.48
N LEU A 74 7.57 -4.30 -5.23
CA LEU A 74 7.51 -4.99 -3.94
C LEU A 74 8.84 -5.65 -3.57
N ASP A 75 9.54 -6.26 -4.54
CA ASP A 75 10.88 -6.85 -4.33
C ASP A 75 11.88 -5.77 -3.88
N ALA A 76 11.90 -4.62 -4.55
CA ALA A 76 12.73 -3.49 -4.15
C ALA A 76 12.33 -2.98 -2.75
N TYR A 77 11.03 -2.81 -2.49
CA TYR A 77 10.53 -2.33 -1.20
C TYR A 77 10.93 -3.26 -0.05
N PHE A 78 10.66 -4.57 -0.17
CA PHE A 78 10.97 -5.55 0.88
C PHE A 78 12.46 -5.90 1.00
N SER A 79 13.29 -5.53 0.03
CA SER A 79 14.75 -5.54 0.19
C SER A 79 15.28 -4.35 1.01
N GLY A 80 14.42 -3.47 1.49
CA GLY A 80 14.79 -2.28 2.26
C GLY A 80 15.26 -1.11 1.39
N CYS A 81 15.06 -1.19 0.08
CA CYS A 81 15.35 -0.10 -0.84
C CYS A 81 14.12 0.75 -1.08
N GLN A 82 14.29 2.07 -1.07
CA GLN A 82 13.23 2.94 -1.58
C GLN A 82 13.07 2.70 -3.08
N PRO A 83 11.89 2.23 -3.56
CA PRO A 83 11.65 2.05 -4.98
C PRO A 83 11.79 3.36 -5.75
N ARG A 84 12.46 3.33 -6.91
CA ARG A 84 12.76 4.53 -7.70
C ARG A 84 11.57 5.10 -8.45
N HIS A 85 10.58 4.29 -8.75
CA HIS A 85 9.34 4.67 -9.43
C HIS A 85 8.17 4.00 -8.70
N THR A 86 7.00 4.55 -8.88
CA THR A 86 5.75 4.01 -8.34
C THR A 86 4.94 3.40 -9.48
N PRO A 87 4.42 2.18 -9.33
CA PRO A 87 3.54 1.59 -10.34
C PRO A 87 2.36 2.51 -10.64
N GLN A 88 1.87 2.48 -11.87
CA GLN A 88 0.66 3.23 -12.21
C GLN A 88 -0.53 2.67 -11.43
N PHE A 89 -1.30 3.55 -10.79
CA PHE A 89 -2.44 3.15 -10.00
C PHE A 89 -3.60 4.13 -10.10
N ARG A 90 -4.79 3.66 -9.76
CA ARG A 90 -6.01 4.46 -9.70
C ARG A 90 -6.66 4.32 -8.33
N LEU A 91 -6.85 5.46 -7.67
CA LEU A 91 -7.61 5.54 -6.42
C LEU A 91 -9.08 5.82 -6.72
N SER A 92 -9.96 5.03 -6.12
CA SER A 92 -11.39 5.24 -6.15
C SER A 92 -11.91 5.47 -4.73
N GLY A 93 -12.59 6.58 -4.51
CA GLY A 93 -13.08 6.94 -3.19
C GLY A 93 -13.85 8.26 -3.20
N THR A 94 -14.34 8.66 -2.04
CA THR A 94 -14.99 9.97 -1.88
C THR A 94 -13.97 11.10 -2.09
N PRO A 95 -14.41 12.32 -2.46
CA PRO A 95 -13.50 13.46 -2.59
C PRO A 95 -12.64 13.73 -1.35
N PHE A 96 -13.17 13.43 -0.16
CA PHE A 96 -12.41 13.53 1.08
C PHE A 96 -11.31 12.48 1.19
N GLN A 97 -11.62 11.22 0.88
CA GLN A 97 -10.64 10.13 0.90
C GLN A 97 -9.52 10.39 -0.09
N LEU A 98 -9.83 10.81 -1.30
CA LEU A 98 -8.83 11.13 -2.33
C LEU A 98 -7.85 12.19 -1.85
N ILE A 99 -8.37 13.28 -1.23
CA ILE A 99 -7.51 14.34 -0.67
C ILE A 99 -6.59 13.78 0.44
N VAL A 100 -7.13 12.95 1.35
CA VAL A 100 -6.34 12.34 2.42
C VAL A 100 -5.24 11.43 1.85
N TRP A 101 -5.56 10.59 0.88
CA TRP A 101 -4.61 9.67 0.26
C TRP A 101 -3.55 10.38 -0.58
N GLU A 102 -3.88 11.48 -1.26
CA GLU A 102 -2.92 12.31 -1.97
C GLU A 102 -1.93 13.01 -1.01
N GLU A 103 -2.40 13.53 0.13
CA GLU A 103 -1.51 14.11 1.14
C GLU A 103 -0.63 13.04 1.81
N LEU A 104 -1.17 11.85 2.00
CA LEU A 104 -0.44 10.72 2.57
C LEU A 104 0.77 10.31 1.71
N GLN A 105 0.64 10.34 0.38
CA GLN A 105 1.72 10.01 -0.56
C GLN A 105 2.91 10.98 -0.49
N LYS A 106 2.75 12.16 0.10
CA LYS A 106 3.82 13.15 0.25
C LYS A 106 4.75 12.84 1.43
N ILE A 107 4.36 11.92 2.32
CA ILE A 107 5.22 11.49 3.43
C ILE A 107 6.31 10.60 2.86
N ALA A 108 7.58 11.01 3.02
CA ALA A 108 8.71 10.33 2.43
C ALA A 108 8.94 8.93 3.03
N TYR A 109 9.68 8.09 2.29
CA TYR A 109 10.11 6.78 2.75
C TYR A 109 10.95 6.89 4.03
N GLY A 110 10.62 6.11 5.05
CA GLY A 110 11.28 6.14 6.36
C GLY A 110 10.82 7.26 7.30
N GLU A 111 9.98 8.19 6.82
CA GLU A 111 9.40 9.25 7.62
C GLU A 111 8.02 8.87 8.17
N THR A 112 7.61 9.57 9.21
CA THR A 112 6.28 9.39 9.82
C THR A 112 5.61 10.73 10.05
N ALA A 113 4.28 10.73 10.06
CA ALA A 113 3.48 11.88 10.49
C ALA A 113 2.39 11.42 11.46
N THR A 114 1.87 12.36 12.27
CA THR A 114 0.75 12.05 13.15
C THR A 114 -0.59 12.23 12.44
N TYR A 115 -1.63 11.57 12.95
CA TYR A 115 -3.01 11.83 12.50
C TYR A 115 -3.39 13.31 12.60
N GLY A 116 -2.88 14.03 13.62
CA GLY A 116 -3.10 15.47 13.80
C GLY A 116 -2.47 16.28 12.68
N GLN A 117 -1.19 16.06 12.40
CA GLN A 117 -0.47 16.74 11.31
C GLN A 117 -1.13 16.52 9.96
N LEU A 118 -1.50 15.26 9.64
CA LEU A 118 -2.22 15.00 8.41
C LEU A 118 -3.59 15.69 8.37
N ALA A 119 -4.31 15.73 9.51
CA ALA A 119 -5.60 16.42 9.61
C ALA A 119 -5.46 17.93 9.37
N GLU A 120 -4.41 18.57 9.86
CA GLU A 120 -4.10 19.99 9.64
C GLU A 120 -3.89 20.28 8.14
N VAL A 121 -3.04 19.50 7.47
CA VAL A 121 -2.77 19.66 6.03
C VAL A 121 -4.05 19.47 5.21
N VAL A 122 -4.84 18.45 5.52
CA VAL A 122 -6.13 18.19 4.86
C VAL A 122 -7.13 19.32 5.12
N ALA A 123 -7.15 19.91 6.33
CA ALA A 123 -8.00 21.06 6.64
C ALA A 123 -7.67 22.25 5.75
N VAL A 124 -6.39 22.63 5.66
CA VAL A 124 -5.91 23.71 4.79
C VAL A 124 -6.32 23.47 3.35
N ARG A 125 -6.05 22.28 2.81
CA ARG A 125 -6.39 21.94 1.43
C ARG A 125 -7.89 22.01 1.12
N ARG A 126 -8.73 21.78 2.12
CA ARG A 126 -10.20 21.89 2.02
C ARG A 126 -10.74 23.27 2.35
N GLY A 127 -9.92 24.25 2.62
CA GLY A 127 -10.33 25.59 3.05
C GLY A 127 -11.11 25.59 4.38
N LYS A 128 -10.77 24.66 5.29
CA LYS A 128 -11.41 24.53 6.60
C LYS A 128 -10.44 24.92 7.71
N ALA A 129 -10.92 25.56 8.75
CA ALA A 129 -10.12 25.95 9.91
C ALA A 129 -9.58 24.72 10.68
N LYS A 130 -10.30 23.60 10.69
CA LYS A 130 -9.92 22.37 11.40
C LYS A 130 -10.50 21.14 10.75
N MET A 131 -9.78 20.01 10.86
CA MET A 131 -10.25 18.68 10.47
C MET A 131 -10.07 17.71 11.65
N SER A 132 -11.00 16.78 11.79
CA SER A 132 -10.93 15.73 12.81
C SER A 132 -9.89 14.67 12.44
N ALA A 133 -8.97 14.38 13.35
CA ALA A 133 -8.03 13.25 13.23
C ALA A 133 -8.77 11.89 13.09
N GLN A 134 -9.94 11.77 13.73
CA GLN A 134 -10.82 10.60 13.60
C GLN A 134 -11.33 10.43 12.15
N ALA A 135 -11.75 11.53 11.50
CA ALA A 135 -12.21 11.47 10.11
C ALA A 135 -11.08 11.08 9.16
N VAL A 136 -9.87 11.60 9.40
CA VAL A 136 -8.66 11.19 8.67
C VAL A 136 -8.36 9.71 8.90
N GLY A 137 -8.42 9.24 10.15
CA GLY A 137 -8.24 7.82 10.48
C GLY A 137 -9.21 6.90 9.75
N ASN A 138 -10.48 7.29 9.65
CA ASN A 138 -11.48 6.53 8.89
C ASN A 138 -11.17 6.50 7.38
N ALA A 139 -10.62 7.59 6.82
CA ALA A 139 -10.18 7.61 5.42
C ALA A 139 -8.95 6.72 5.19
N LEU A 140 -8.00 6.72 6.12
CA LEU A 140 -6.82 5.85 6.07
C LEU A 140 -7.20 4.36 6.12
N HIS A 141 -8.19 4.00 6.95
CA HIS A 141 -8.69 2.62 7.03
C HIS A 141 -9.34 2.13 5.73
N LYS A 142 -9.78 3.05 4.88
CA LYS A 142 -10.38 2.76 3.56
C LYS A 142 -9.37 2.83 2.41
N ASN A 143 -8.06 2.94 2.70
CA ASN A 143 -7.03 2.96 1.68
C ASN A 143 -7.01 1.62 0.90
N PRO A 144 -7.26 1.66 -0.42
CA PRO A 144 -7.33 0.42 -1.21
C PRO A 144 -5.95 -0.08 -1.66
N ILE A 145 -4.89 0.75 -1.58
CA ILE A 145 -3.57 0.43 -2.13
C ILE A 145 -2.51 0.60 -1.05
N SER A 146 -2.47 -0.34 -0.12
CA SER A 146 -1.50 -0.37 0.97
C SER A 146 -0.05 -0.34 0.44
N LEU A 147 0.89 0.14 1.21
CA LEU A 147 2.32 0.32 0.89
C LEU A 147 2.57 1.45 -0.12
N VAL A 148 1.98 1.41 -1.31
CA VAL A 148 2.10 2.47 -2.33
C VAL A 148 1.50 3.77 -1.82
N VAL A 149 0.31 3.70 -1.21
CA VAL A 149 -0.29 4.78 -0.42
C VAL A 149 0.00 4.49 1.06
N PRO A 150 1.00 5.15 1.68
CA PRO A 150 1.70 4.63 2.86
C PRO A 150 0.97 4.95 4.18
N CYS A 151 -0.22 4.39 4.39
CA CYS A 151 -1.00 4.61 5.62
C CYS A 151 -0.29 4.08 6.89
N HIS A 152 0.66 3.15 6.75
CA HIS A 152 1.51 2.69 7.85
C HIS A 152 2.44 3.76 8.42
N ARG A 153 2.76 4.85 7.66
CA ARG A 153 3.58 5.99 8.12
C ARG A 153 2.84 6.94 9.06
N ILE A 154 1.53 6.75 9.28
CA ILE A 154 0.76 7.59 10.21
C ILE A 154 0.74 6.97 11.60
N ILE A 155 1.18 7.74 12.61
CA ILE A 155 1.32 7.33 14.00
C ILE A 155 0.48 8.21 14.94
N GLY A 156 0.33 7.80 16.19
CA GLY A 156 -0.28 8.61 17.24
C GLY A 156 0.58 9.81 17.65
N SER A 157 0.00 10.78 18.36
CA SER A 157 0.64 12.05 18.76
C SER A 157 1.88 11.87 19.66
N GLY A 158 1.99 10.77 20.37
CA GLY A 158 3.16 10.44 21.20
C GLY A 158 4.09 9.40 20.58
N GLY A 159 4.02 9.17 19.26
CA GLY A 159 4.81 8.15 18.58
C GLY A 159 4.23 6.72 18.69
N GLN A 160 3.03 6.58 19.30
CA GLN A 160 2.40 5.28 19.47
C GLN A 160 1.96 4.70 18.12
N LEU A 161 2.16 3.40 17.96
CA LEU A 161 1.60 2.66 16.83
C LEU A 161 0.12 2.41 17.07
N VAL A 162 -0.72 3.05 16.30
CA VAL A 162 -2.18 2.92 16.36
C VAL A 162 -2.76 2.77 14.97
N GLY A 163 -3.86 2.04 14.86
CA GLY A 163 -4.71 1.94 13.69
C GLY A 163 -3.96 1.57 12.38
N TYR A 164 -4.01 0.31 11.99
CA TYR A 164 -3.54 -0.15 10.68
C TYR A 164 -4.40 -1.34 10.23
N GLY A 165 -4.91 -1.31 9.01
CA GLY A 165 -5.76 -2.37 8.47
C GLY A 165 -5.05 -3.73 8.43
N GLY A 166 -3.78 -3.75 8.10
CA GLY A 166 -2.95 -4.97 8.10
C GLY A 166 -2.46 -5.43 9.48
N GLY A 167 -2.87 -4.77 10.58
CA GLY A 167 -2.44 -5.10 11.95
C GLY A 167 -1.18 -4.37 12.41
N LEU A 168 -1.07 -4.12 13.72
CA LEU A 168 0.00 -3.30 14.30
C LEU A 168 1.38 -3.94 14.15
N GLN A 169 1.47 -5.26 14.17
CA GLN A 169 2.75 -5.98 13.97
C GLN A 169 3.34 -5.71 12.59
N ARG A 170 2.50 -5.76 11.54
CA ARG A 170 2.94 -5.41 10.18
C ARG A 170 3.32 -3.94 10.06
N LYS A 171 2.56 -3.04 10.70
CA LYS A 171 2.90 -1.61 10.71
C LYS A 171 4.27 -1.36 11.33
N GLU A 172 4.56 -1.96 12.47
CA GLU A 172 5.85 -1.88 13.14
C GLU A 172 6.98 -2.39 12.25
N ALA A 173 6.79 -3.57 11.65
CA ALA A 173 7.75 -4.20 10.75
C ALA A 173 8.01 -3.35 9.49
N LEU A 174 6.98 -2.75 8.89
CA LEU A 174 7.11 -1.85 7.74
C LEU A 174 7.89 -0.58 8.09
N LEU A 175 7.60 0.03 9.22
CA LEU A 175 8.35 1.19 9.70
C LEU A 175 9.81 0.84 10.01
N ALA A 176 10.06 -0.32 10.62
CA ALA A 176 11.41 -0.81 10.86
C ALA A 176 12.16 -1.09 9.55
N LEU A 177 11.48 -1.64 8.53
CA LEU A 177 12.03 -1.87 7.20
C LEU A 177 12.47 -0.56 6.56
N GLU A 178 11.57 0.42 6.49
CA GLU A 178 11.84 1.72 5.88
C GLU A 178 12.94 2.51 6.59
N GLN A 179 13.15 2.25 7.87
CA GLN A 179 14.22 2.85 8.69
C GLN A 179 15.51 2.01 8.71
N GLY A 180 15.60 0.95 7.89
CA GLY A 180 16.78 0.08 7.81
C GLY A 180 17.01 -0.77 9.07
N ARG A 181 15.97 -1.01 9.88
CA ARG A 181 16.03 -1.74 11.17
C ARG A 181 15.31 -3.08 11.15
N ALA A 182 14.82 -3.53 10.01
CA ALA A 182 14.11 -4.80 9.92
C ALA A 182 15.06 -5.99 10.09
N SER A 183 14.67 -6.95 10.92
CA SER A 183 15.52 -8.10 11.27
C SER A 183 15.87 -9.02 10.09
N TRP A 184 15.02 -9.06 9.06
CA TRP A 184 15.30 -9.86 7.84
C TRP A 184 16.27 -9.19 6.87
N LEU A 185 16.69 -7.92 7.12
CA LEU A 185 17.70 -7.21 6.31
C LEU A 185 19.14 -7.58 6.69
N ASP A 186 19.38 -8.35 7.75
CA ASP A 186 20.72 -8.68 8.24
C ASP A 186 21.58 -9.48 7.25
N GLY A 187 21.03 -9.87 6.09
CA GLY A 187 21.75 -10.46 4.95
C GLY A 187 22.00 -9.50 3.77
N CYS A 188 21.39 -8.33 3.75
CA CYS A 188 21.44 -7.39 2.64
C CYS A 188 22.04 -6.05 3.08
N ARG A 189 23.36 -6.04 3.33
CA ARG A 189 24.08 -4.77 3.49
C ARG A 189 24.12 -4.06 2.14
N ILE A 190 23.11 -3.25 1.87
CA ILE A 190 23.23 -2.26 0.79
C ILE A 190 24.21 -1.21 1.29
N ARG A 191 25.35 -1.17 0.59
CA ARG A 191 26.39 -0.14 0.78
C ARG A 191 25.71 1.22 0.74
N SER A 192 25.83 1.98 1.83
CA SER A 192 25.50 3.39 1.89
C SER A 192 26.05 4.10 0.66
N VAL A 193 25.17 4.74 -0.11
CA VAL A 193 25.57 5.67 -1.16
C VAL A 193 26.32 6.79 -0.46
N PRO A 194 27.58 7.11 -0.85
CA PRO A 194 28.30 8.20 -0.23
C PRO A 194 27.56 9.51 -0.51
N ASN A 195 27.34 10.27 0.55
CA ASN A 195 26.79 11.62 0.52
C ASN A 195 27.67 12.47 -0.41
N VAL A 196 27.16 12.81 -1.59
CA VAL A 196 27.80 13.84 -2.44
C VAL A 196 27.45 15.18 -1.84
N ARG A 197 28.45 15.86 -1.30
CA ARG A 197 28.40 17.25 -0.83
C ARG A 197 28.14 18.21 -1.98
#